data_19da3cee24d48754fa02f4985e702448
#
_entry.id   19da3cee24d48754fa02f4985e702448
#
_cell.length_a   1.000
_cell.length_b   1.000
_cell.length_c   1.000
_cell.angle_alpha   90.00
_cell.angle_beta   90.00
_cell.angle_gamma   90.00
#
_symmetry.space_group_name_H-M   'P 1'
#
loop_
_entity.id
_entity.type
_entity.pdbx_description
1 polymer ?
#
loop_
_entity_poly.entity_id
_entity_poly.type
_entity_poly.pdbx_seq_one_letter_code
_entity_poly.pdbx_strand_id
1 'polypeptide(L)'
;MTLIEQIKPLLDSGAYFQRDIAAQSGISAGALSAYLKGTYTGNIDNIETALANWLATREKKAKVFVEAPHFIEIPTAKKVFSALDMAKILPTMVTVYGASGVGKTKACQEYAKSNQNVWMITASPVRATLSSILFELALELGIDDAPRRKDRLSRMITKKLKGTQGLVIIDESDHLPYDA
;
A
#
# COMPACT_ATOMS: atom_id res chain seq x y z
N MET A 1 -15.39 -6.20 33.52
CA MET A 1 -14.08 -5.84 32.97
C MET A 1 -14.22 -4.43 32.44
N THR A 2 -13.48 -3.49 32.97
CA THR A 2 -13.57 -2.09 32.55
C THR A 2 -12.90 -1.88 31.17
N LEU A 3 -13.30 -0.84 30.43
CA LEU A 3 -12.64 -0.52 29.13
C LEU A 3 -11.13 -0.27 29.29
N ILE A 4 -10.73 0.29 30.41
CA ILE A 4 -9.31 0.51 30.74
C ILE A 4 -8.57 -0.82 30.85
N GLU A 5 -9.17 -1.84 31.48
CA GLU A 5 -8.58 -3.19 31.61
C GLU A 5 -8.44 -3.90 30.26
N GLN A 6 -9.23 -3.55 29.27
CA GLN A 6 -9.13 -4.10 27.92
C GLN A 6 -8.10 -3.36 27.05
N ILE A 7 -7.92 -2.06 27.27
CA ILE A 7 -7.02 -1.23 26.45
C ILE A 7 -5.58 -1.27 26.96
N LYS A 8 -5.35 -1.29 28.27
CA LYS A 8 -4.00 -1.33 28.84
C LYS A 8 -3.13 -2.46 28.29
N PRO A 9 -3.57 -3.72 28.22
CA PRO A 9 -2.76 -4.81 27.66
C PRO A 9 -2.36 -4.60 26.21
N LEU A 10 -3.19 -3.89 25.42
CA LEU A 10 -2.90 -3.58 24.01
C LEU A 10 -1.80 -2.54 23.87
N LEU A 11 -1.72 -1.61 24.80
CA LEU A 11 -0.65 -0.62 24.89
C LEU A 11 0.65 -1.24 25.41
N ASP A 12 0.55 -2.04 26.45
CA ASP A 12 1.70 -2.67 27.12
C ASP A 12 2.39 -3.71 26.22
N SER A 13 1.62 -4.41 25.37
CA SER A 13 2.15 -5.36 24.38
C SER A 13 2.83 -4.68 23.18
N GLY A 14 2.73 -3.35 23.05
CA GLY A 14 3.22 -2.61 21.88
C GLY A 14 2.41 -2.84 20.60
N ALA A 15 1.29 -3.58 20.68
CA ALA A 15 0.42 -3.84 19.53
C ALA A 15 -0.25 -2.56 18.98
N TYR A 16 -0.43 -1.56 19.85
CA TYR A 16 -0.99 -0.25 19.51
C TYR A 16 -0.28 0.86 20.27
N PHE A 17 -0.10 2.02 19.62
CA PHE A 17 0.27 3.24 20.32
C PHE A 17 -0.97 4.02 20.74
N GLN A 18 -0.88 4.71 21.86
CA GLN A 18 -1.98 5.53 22.38
C GLN A 18 -2.53 6.53 21.35
N ARG A 19 -1.66 7.15 20.55
CA ARG A 19 -2.02 8.07 19.45
C ARG A 19 -2.89 7.39 18.39
N ASP A 20 -2.62 6.12 18.08
CA ASP A 20 -3.31 5.37 17.05
C ASP A 20 -4.71 4.98 17.51
N ILE A 21 -4.85 4.56 18.77
CA ILE A 21 -6.16 4.30 19.40
C ILE A 21 -7.00 5.58 19.42
N ALA A 22 -6.40 6.72 19.81
CA ALA A 22 -7.09 8.01 19.84
C ALA A 22 -7.58 8.42 18.44
N ALA A 23 -6.72 8.32 17.43
CA ALA A 23 -7.07 8.65 16.05
C ALA A 23 -8.18 7.73 15.49
N GLN A 24 -8.08 6.42 15.74
CA GLN A 24 -9.04 5.43 15.24
C GLN A 24 -10.39 5.48 15.97
N SER A 25 -10.43 5.89 17.24
CA SER A 25 -11.66 6.07 18.03
C SER A 25 -12.28 7.47 17.89
N GLY A 26 -11.62 8.41 17.20
CA GLY A 26 -12.10 9.77 17.00
C GLY A 26 -12.01 10.66 18.24
N ILE A 27 -11.16 10.31 19.22
CA ILE A 27 -10.92 11.12 20.43
C ILE A 27 -9.54 11.76 20.39
N SER A 28 -9.35 12.88 21.12
CA SER A 28 -8.03 13.47 21.18
C SER A 28 -7.05 12.65 22.02
N ALA A 29 -5.77 12.64 21.66
CA ALA A 29 -4.74 11.90 22.39
C ALA A 29 -4.64 12.34 23.86
N GLY A 30 -4.86 13.65 24.13
CA GLY A 30 -4.90 14.19 25.50
C GLY A 30 -6.08 13.67 26.31
N ALA A 31 -7.28 13.59 25.71
CA ALA A 31 -8.45 13.04 26.36
C ALA A 31 -8.28 11.54 26.69
N LEU A 32 -7.75 10.76 25.76
CA LEU A 32 -7.44 9.34 26.01
C LEU A 32 -6.41 9.19 27.13
N SER A 33 -5.34 9.99 27.12
CA SER A 33 -4.33 9.95 28.17
C SER A 33 -4.90 10.27 29.55
N ALA A 34 -5.72 11.33 29.66
CA ALA A 34 -6.39 11.72 30.91
C ALA A 34 -7.37 10.64 31.39
N TYR A 35 -8.14 10.04 30.48
CA TYR A 35 -9.07 8.96 30.79
C TYR A 35 -8.33 7.71 31.36
N LEU A 36 -7.26 7.28 30.71
CA LEU A 36 -6.46 6.13 31.15
C LEU A 36 -5.78 6.36 32.52
N LYS A 37 -5.52 7.64 32.87
CA LYS A 37 -4.98 8.05 34.19
C LYS A 37 -6.07 8.30 35.24
N GLY A 38 -7.35 8.26 34.87
CA GLY A 38 -8.45 8.57 35.77
C GLY A 38 -8.59 10.07 36.11
N THR A 39 -7.97 10.96 35.35
CA THR A 39 -7.96 12.41 35.57
C THR A 39 -8.83 13.19 34.58
N TYR A 40 -9.57 12.48 33.72
CA TYR A 40 -10.41 13.13 32.73
C TYR A 40 -11.68 13.71 33.38
N THR A 41 -11.93 14.99 33.17
CA THR A 41 -13.05 15.74 33.76
C THR A 41 -14.18 16.07 32.78
N GLY A 42 -14.05 15.64 31.52
CA GLY A 42 -15.04 15.87 30.47
C GLY A 42 -16.15 14.79 30.45
N ASN A 43 -16.84 14.70 29.31
CA ASN A 43 -17.90 13.70 29.14
C ASN A 43 -17.29 12.30 28.99
N ILE A 44 -17.32 11.52 30.07
CA ILE A 44 -16.79 10.16 30.16
C ILE A 44 -17.58 9.21 29.25
N ASP A 45 -18.91 9.34 29.20
CA ASP A 45 -19.78 8.45 28.40
C ASP A 45 -19.42 8.49 26.90
N ASN A 46 -19.10 9.69 26.40
CA ASN A 46 -18.67 9.84 24.99
C ASN A 46 -17.35 9.11 24.71
N ILE A 47 -16.38 9.20 25.64
CA ILE A 47 -15.09 8.49 25.47
C ILE A 47 -15.30 6.99 25.57
N GLU A 48 -16.07 6.53 26.52
CA GLU A 48 -16.36 5.11 26.70
C GLU A 48 -17.12 4.53 25.52
N THR A 49 -18.10 5.24 24.99
CA THR A 49 -18.81 4.83 23.77
C THR A 49 -17.85 4.74 22.56
N ALA A 50 -16.99 5.72 22.37
CA ALA A 50 -16.02 5.73 21.28
C ALA A 50 -15.02 4.57 21.39
N LEU A 51 -14.50 4.31 22.57
CA LEU A 51 -13.56 3.21 22.83
C LEU A 51 -14.24 1.84 22.73
N ALA A 52 -15.48 1.67 23.22
CA ALA A 52 -16.24 0.45 23.06
C ALA A 52 -16.52 0.12 21.60
N ASN A 53 -16.90 1.12 20.80
CA ASN A 53 -17.10 0.97 19.36
C ASN A 53 -15.80 0.60 18.62
N TRP A 54 -14.68 1.20 19.02
CA TRP A 54 -13.37 0.86 18.49
C TRP A 54 -12.99 -0.60 18.81
N LEU A 55 -13.15 -1.05 20.05
CA LEU A 55 -12.91 -2.44 20.47
C LEU A 55 -13.80 -3.42 19.71
N ALA A 56 -15.11 -3.15 19.62
CA ALA A 56 -16.05 -3.98 18.87
C ALA A 56 -15.69 -4.09 17.38
N THR A 57 -15.24 -2.98 16.78
CA THR A 57 -14.77 -2.95 15.38
C THR A 57 -13.50 -3.77 15.22
N ARG A 58 -12.58 -3.69 16.17
CA ARG A 58 -11.35 -4.47 16.20
C ARG A 58 -11.64 -5.97 16.31
N GLU A 59 -12.55 -6.36 17.21
CA GLU A 59 -12.96 -7.77 17.35
C GLU A 59 -13.64 -8.30 16.08
N LYS A 60 -14.51 -7.50 15.46
CA LYS A 60 -15.10 -7.85 14.15
C LYS A 60 -14.01 -8.03 13.09
N LYS A 61 -13.06 -7.11 13.02
CA LYS A 61 -11.91 -7.23 12.10
C LYS A 61 -11.10 -8.50 12.40
N ALA A 62 -10.79 -8.79 13.64
CA ALA A 62 -10.06 -10.00 14.03
C ALA A 62 -10.80 -11.30 13.68
N LYS A 63 -12.14 -11.30 13.76
CA LYS A 63 -12.99 -12.44 13.36
C LYS A 63 -13.15 -12.55 11.84
N VAL A 64 -13.10 -11.43 11.12
CA VAL A 64 -13.20 -11.38 9.64
C VAL A 64 -11.81 -11.50 8.98
N PHE A 65 -10.76 -11.14 9.71
CA PHE A 65 -9.37 -11.43 9.30
C PHE A 65 -9.05 -12.92 9.55
N VAL A 66 -9.76 -13.78 8.84
CA VAL A 66 -9.10 -14.91 8.23
C VAL A 66 -7.93 -14.30 7.45
N GLU A 67 -6.70 -14.72 7.71
CA GLU A 67 -5.49 -14.31 6.98
C GLU A 67 -5.86 -14.08 5.53
N ALA A 68 -5.53 -12.90 5.00
CA ALA A 68 -5.81 -12.64 3.60
C ALA A 68 -5.28 -13.85 2.83
N PRO A 69 -6.12 -14.58 2.08
CA PRO A 69 -5.75 -15.88 1.57
C PRO A 69 -4.41 -15.73 0.87
N HIS A 70 -3.47 -16.61 1.19
CA HIS A 70 -2.19 -16.67 0.49
C HIS A 70 -2.48 -16.59 -1.00
N PHE A 71 -1.68 -15.83 -1.73
CA PHE A 71 -1.87 -15.68 -3.18
C PHE A 71 -2.06 -17.07 -3.81
N ILE A 72 -3.20 -17.26 -4.46
CA ILE A 72 -3.50 -18.52 -5.17
C ILE A 72 -3.07 -18.33 -6.62
N GLU A 73 -2.15 -19.14 -7.05
CA GLU A 73 -1.63 -19.10 -8.41
C GLU A 73 -2.64 -19.72 -9.40
N ILE A 74 -3.65 -18.93 -9.76
CA ILE A 74 -4.65 -19.31 -10.76
C ILE A 74 -4.02 -19.35 -12.18
N PRO A 75 -4.65 -20.00 -13.18
CA PRO A 75 -4.11 -20.08 -14.54
C PRO A 75 -3.77 -18.70 -15.15
N THR A 76 -4.53 -17.67 -14.86
CA THR A 76 -4.24 -16.30 -15.30
C THR A 76 -2.94 -15.79 -14.69
N ALA A 77 -2.71 -16.02 -13.39
CA ALA A 77 -1.50 -15.61 -12.72
C ALA A 77 -0.25 -16.28 -13.32
N LYS A 78 -0.33 -17.58 -13.63
CA LYS A 78 0.76 -18.31 -14.32
C LYS A 78 1.11 -17.69 -15.66
N LYS A 79 0.11 -17.33 -16.47
CA LYS A 79 0.33 -16.65 -17.76
C LYS A 79 0.99 -15.28 -17.58
N VAL A 80 0.53 -14.51 -16.59
CA VAL A 80 1.12 -13.20 -16.26
C VAL A 80 2.58 -13.40 -15.83
N PHE A 81 2.87 -14.32 -14.94
CA PHE A 81 4.23 -14.59 -14.47
C PHE A 81 5.15 -15.00 -15.63
N SER A 82 4.72 -15.91 -16.50
CA SER A 82 5.50 -16.30 -17.69
C SER A 82 5.78 -15.13 -18.61
N ALA A 83 4.83 -14.21 -18.79
CA ALA A 83 5.02 -12.99 -19.59
C ALA A 83 6.01 -12.03 -18.94
N LEU A 84 5.94 -11.83 -17.62
CA LEU A 84 6.87 -10.99 -16.89
C LEU A 84 8.28 -11.58 -16.83
N ASP A 85 8.41 -12.90 -16.67
CA ASP A 85 9.70 -13.59 -16.76
C ASP A 85 10.33 -13.40 -18.13
N MET A 86 9.54 -13.53 -19.19
CA MET A 86 10.01 -13.29 -20.57
C MET A 86 10.50 -11.86 -20.73
N ALA A 87 9.75 -10.85 -20.23
CA ALA A 87 10.16 -9.46 -20.31
C ALA A 87 11.44 -9.16 -19.51
N LYS A 88 11.65 -9.89 -18.38
CA LYS A 88 12.82 -9.72 -17.52
C LYS A 88 14.07 -10.37 -18.08
N ILE A 89 13.93 -11.57 -18.70
CA ILE A 89 15.04 -12.33 -19.25
C ILE A 89 15.46 -11.78 -20.63
N LEU A 90 14.49 -11.48 -21.47
CA LEU A 90 14.71 -10.90 -22.78
C LEU A 90 14.49 -9.38 -22.66
N PRO A 91 15.41 -8.52 -23.14
CA PRO A 91 15.22 -7.06 -23.08
C PRO A 91 14.11 -6.63 -24.06
N THR A 92 12.87 -6.93 -23.71
CA THR A 92 11.68 -6.72 -24.53
C THR A 92 10.54 -6.13 -23.73
N MET A 93 9.57 -5.55 -24.41
CA MET A 93 8.33 -5.07 -23.84
C MET A 93 7.25 -6.14 -24.04
N VAL A 94 6.49 -6.40 -22.97
CA VAL A 94 5.36 -7.33 -23.01
C VAL A 94 4.10 -6.63 -22.54
N THR A 95 3.01 -6.80 -23.27
CA THR A 95 1.70 -6.28 -22.88
C THR A 95 0.82 -7.40 -22.37
N VAL A 96 0.31 -7.24 -21.14
CA VAL A 96 -0.66 -8.15 -20.51
C VAL A 96 -2.05 -7.54 -20.60
N TYR A 97 -2.94 -8.15 -21.37
CA TYR A 97 -4.31 -7.68 -21.54
C TYR A 97 -5.34 -8.78 -21.25
N GLY A 98 -6.58 -8.41 -21.03
CA GLY A 98 -7.68 -9.35 -20.74
C GLY A 98 -8.78 -8.69 -19.93
N ALA A 99 -9.87 -9.42 -19.69
CA ALA A 99 -11.06 -8.93 -18.99
C ALA A 99 -10.73 -8.35 -17.60
N SER A 100 -11.55 -7.40 -17.13
CA SER A 100 -11.46 -6.89 -15.77
C SER A 100 -11.75 -8.01 -14.75
N GLY A 101 -11.15 -7.91 -13.56
CA GLY A 101 -11.40 -8.85 -12.46
C GLY A 101 -10.72 -10.22 -12.56
N VAL A 102 -10.00 -10.53 -13.64
CA VAL A 102 -9.31 -11.84 -13.80
C VAL A 102 -8.01 -11.98 -13.01
N GLY A 103 -7.65 -10.99 -12.20
CA GLY A 103 -6.50 -11.06 -11.29
C GLY A 103 -5.18 -10.56 -11.86
N LYS A 104 -5.14 -9.83 -13.00
CA LYS A 104 -3.89 -9.30 -13.60
C LYS A 104 -3.08 -8.46 -12.63
N THR A 105 -3.68 -7.40 -12.09
CA THR A 105 -3.06 -6.50 -11.11
C THR A 105 -2.52 -7.25 -9.89
N LYS A 106 -3.31 -8.18 -9.36
CA LYS A 106 -2.89 -8.98 -8.20
C LYS A 106 -1.69 -9.89 -8.52
N ALA A 107 -1.68 -10.49 -9.71
CA ALA A 107 -0.53 -11.27 -10.19
C ALA A 107 0.72 -10.39 -10.35
N CYS A 108 0.61 -9.20 -10.97
CA CYS A 108 1.72 -8.27 -11.10
C CYS A 108 2.27 -7.83 -9.73
N GLN A 109 1.40 -7.51 -8.77
CA GLN A 109 1.78 -7.15 -7.40
C GLN A 109 2.53 -8.29 -6.70
N GLU A 110 2.05 -9.52 -6.83
CA GLU A 110 2.69 -10.68 -6.21
C GLU A 110 4.04 -10.99 -6.87
N TYR A 111 4.12 -10.86 -8.20
CA TYR A 111 5.38 -10.99 -8.93
C TYR A 111 6.42 -9.95 -8.47
N ALA A 112 6.00 -8.68 -8.31
CA ALA A 112 6.87 -7.61 -7.85
C ALA A 112 7.38 -7.84 -6.42
N LYS A 113 6.55 -8.41 -5.53
CA LYS A 113 6.94 -8.76 -4.16
C LYS A 113 7.91 -9.93 -4.09
N SER A 114 7.74 -10.90 -4.97
CA SER A 114 8.49 -12.17 -4.94
C SER A 114 9.79 -12.12 -5.73
N ASN A 115 10.01 -11.07 -6.52
CA ASN A 115 11.16 -10.94 -7.40
C ASN A 115 11.98 -9.68 -7.09
N GLN A 116 13.30 -9.82 -7.08
CA GLN A 116 14.20 -8.69 -6.92
C GLN A 116 14.26 -7.82 -8.18
N ASN A 117 14.51 -6.52 -7.99
CA ASN A 117 14.63 -5.55 -9.07
C ASN A 117 13.38 -5.49 -9.97
N VAL A 118 12.21 -5.56 -9.36
CA VAL A 118 10.93 -5.35 -10.03
C VAL A 118 10.23 -4.17 -9.37
N TRP A 119 9.92 -3.16 -10.14
CA TRP A 119 9.23 -1.95 -9.71
C TRP A 119 7.88 -1.86 -10.39
N MET A 120 6.85 -1.54 -9.64
CA MET A 120 5.49 -1.49 -10.16
C MET A 120 4.85 -0.14 -9.85
N ILE A 121 4.36 0.52 -10.88
CA ILE A 121 3.56 1.74 -10.77
C ILE A 121 2.18 1.50 -11.38
N THR A 122 1.18 2.26 -10.92
CA THR A 122 -0.19 2.20 -11.46
C THR A 122 -0.53 3.54 -12.08
N ALA A 123 -0.83 3.54 -13.37
CA ALA A 123 -1.34 4.72 -14.07
C ALA A 123 -2.77 5.03 -13.59
N SER A 124 -3.13 6.30 -13.57
CA SER A 124 -4.50 6.72 -13.25
C SER A 124 -4.89 7.92 -14.10
N PRO A 125 -6.17 8.15 -14.37
CA PRO A 125 -6.63 9.30 -15.18
C PRO A 125 -6.12 10.65 -14.68
N VAL A 126 -5.96 10.80 -13.36
CA VAL A 126 -5.46 12.05 -12.72
C VAL A 126 -3.96 12.22 -12.89
N ARG A 127 -3.22 11.12 -13.12
CA ARG A 127 -1.75 11.08 -13.20
C ARG A 127 -1.26 10.47 -14.52
N ALA A 128 -2.03 10.66 -15.60
CA ALA A 128 -1.76 10.08 -16.91
C ALA A 128 -0.70 10.82 -17.73
N THR A 129 -0.10 11.90 -17.23
CA THR A 129 0.96 12.59 -17.97
C THR A 129 2.31 11.88 -17.87
N LEU A 130 3.11 11.92 -18.93
CA LEU A 130 4.48 11.38 -18.92
C LEU A 130 5.30 11.88 -17.72
N SER A 131 5.16 13.15 -17.34
CA SER A 131 5.84 13.71 -16.17
C SER A 131 5.43 13.04 -14.88
N SER A 132 4.14 12.76 -14.72
CA SER A 132 3.62 12.12 -13.51
C SER A 132 4.08 10.67 -13.42
N ILE A 133 4.03 9.94 -14.52
CA ILE A 133 4.50 8.54 -14.58
C ILE A 133 5.99 8.43 -14.28
N LEU A 134 6.83 9.29 -14.88
CA LEU A 134 8.26 9.32 -14.58
C LEU A 134 8.51 9.68 -13.10
N PHE A 135 7.71 10.57 -12.53
CA PHE A 135 7.85 10.95 -11.13
C PHE A 135 7.47 9.80 -10.18
N GLU A 136 6.35 9.11 -10.42
CA GLU A 136 5.96 7.94 -9.64
C GLU A 136 7.02 6.81 -9.74
N LEU A 137 7.55 6.58 -10.95
CA LEU A 137 8.62 5.61 -11.16
C LEU A 137 9.91 6.00 -10.40
N ALA A 138 10.25 7.29 -10.36
CA ALA A 138 11.40 7.74 -9.60
C ALA A 138 11.23 7.50 -8.09
N LEU A 139 10.04 7.75 -7.55
CA LEU A 139 9.72 7.47 -6.14
C LEU A 139 9.81 5.98 -5.85
N GLU A 140 9.25 5.13 -6.71
CA GLU A 140 9.30 3.67 -6.58
C GLU A 140 10.75 3.14 -6.64
N LEU A 141 11.61 3.80 -7.40
CA LEU A 141 13.05 3.52 -7.46
C LEU A 141 13.84 4.05 -6.25
N GLY A 142 13.20 4.72 -5.29
CA GLY A 142 13.85 5.32 -4.12
C GLY A 142 14.71 6.55 -4.50
N ILE A 143 14.22 7.38 -5.41
CA ILE A 143 14.84 8.69 -5.76
C ILE A 143 14.02 9.76 -5.01
N ASP A 144 14.37 10.03 -3.76
CA ASP A 144 13.60 10.94 -2.89
C ASP A 144 13.63 12.41 -3.36
N ASP A 145 14.75 12.86 -3.92
CA ASP A 145 14.94 14.22 -4.45
C ASP A 145 14.60 14.32 -5.96
N ALA A 146 13.59 13.61 -6.40
CA ALA A 146 13.20 13.56 -7.80
C ALA A 146 12.78 14.94 -8.35
N PRO A 147 13.50 15.51 -9.35
CA PRO A 147 13.16 16.80 -9.92
C PRO A 147 11.88 16.71 -10.76
N ARG A 148 11.13 17.79 -10.84
CA ARG A 148 9.92 17.84 -11.69
C ARG A 148 10.20 18.00 -13.19
N ARG A 149 11.44 18.25 -13.58
CA ARG A 149 11.83 18.39 -15.00
C ARG A 149 12.00 17.02 -15.65
N LYS A 150 11.23 16.74 -16.70
CA LYS A 150 11.20 15.45 -17.41
C LYS A 150 12.58 14.96 -17.86
N ASP A 151 13.39 15.84 -18.47
CA ASP A 151 14.72 15.54 -19.00
C ASP A 151 15.68 15.06 -17.90
N ARG A 152 15.67 15.76 -16.76
CA ARG A 152 16.52 15.41 -15.63
C ARG A 152 16.02 14.14 -14.93
N LEU A 153 14.73 14.03 -14.79
CA LEU A 153 14.06 12.86 -14.18
C LEU A 153 14.35 11.59 -14.98
N SER A 154 14.16 11.63 -16.30
CA SER A 154 14.46 10.50 -17.19
C SER A 154 15.92 10.05 -17.07
N ARG A 155 16.88 10.98 -17.04
CA ARG A 155 18.30 10.65 -16.87
C ARG A 155 18.58 9.98 -15.52
N MET A 156 17.96 10.44 -14.44
CA MET A 156 18.13 9.86 -13.11
C MET A 156 17.56 8.45 -13.05
N ILE A 157 16.37 8.22 -13.60
CA ILE A 157 15.75 6.90 -13.72
C ILE A 157 16.64 5.97 -14.53
N THR A 158 17.09 6.40 -15.72
CA THR A 158 17.98 5.60 -16.56
C THR A 158 19.27 5.23 -15.84
N LYS A 159 19.87 6.17 -15.11
CA LYS A 159 21.08 5.91 -14.32
C LYS A 159 20.82 4.89 -13.19
N LYS A 160 19.67 4.97 -12.53
CA LYS A 160 19.29 4.08 -11.44
C LYS A 160 19.00 2.67 -11.93
N LEU A 161 18.36 2.53 -13.10
CA LEU A 161 18.01 1.23 -13.71
C LEU A 161 19.21 0.56 -14.39
N LYS A 162 20.22 1.33 -14.81
CA LYS A 162 21.36 0.80 -15.56
C LYS A 162 22.09 -0.31 -14.79
N GLY A 163 22.17 -1.50 -15.38
CA GLY A 163 22.87 -2.66 -14.83
C GLY A 163 22.07 -3.47 -13.79
N THR A 164 20.83 -3.08 -13.47
CA THR A 164 20.02 -3.81 -12.51
C THR A 164 19.43 -5.10 -13.07
N GLN A 165 19.37 -5.26 -14.39
CA GLN A 165 18.59 -6.31 -15.07
C GLN A 165 17.16 -6.39 -14.53
N GLY A 166 16.58 -5.23 -14.21
CA GLY A 166 15.30 -5.11 -13.56
C GLY A 166 14.14 -5.02 -14.55
N LEU A 167 12.93 -5.12 -14.00
CA LEU A 167 11.68 -5.01 -14.73
C LEU A 167 10.85 -3.86 -14.16
N VAL A 168 10.32 -3.02 -15.04
CA VAL A 168 9.31 -2.02 -14.67
C VAL A 168 7.95 -2.48 -15.16
N ILE A 169 6.99 -2.53 -14.26
CA ILE A 169 5.60 -2.88 -14.54
C ILE A 169 4.76 -1.61 -14.45
N ILE A 170 3.99 -1.32 -15.49
CA ILE A 170 3.01 -0.24 -15.50
C ILE A 170 1.62 -0.86 -15.57
N ASP A 171 0.90 -0.82 -14.46
CA ASP A 171 -0.47 -1.29 -14.38
C ASP A 171 -1.44 -0.19 -14.81
N GLU A 172 -2.64 -0.57 -15.30
CA GLU A 172 -3.65 0.34 -15.84
C GLU A 172 -3.12 1.26 -16.95
N SER A 173 -2.24 0.71 -17.80
CA SER A 173 -1.55 1.46 -18.87
C SER A 173 -2.47 2.03 -19.95
N ASP A 174 -3.71 1.62 -20.00
CA ASP A 174 -4.78 2.20 -20.85
C ASP A 174 -5.13 3.65 -20.48
N HIS A 175 -4.77 4.09 -19.28
CA HIS A 175 -4.87 5.49 -18.87
C HIS A 175 -3.74 6.38 -19.40
N LEU A 176 -2.71 5.81 -20.02
CA LEU A 176 -1.63 6.60 -20.60
C LEU A 176 -2.08 7.27 -21.92
N PRO A 177 -1.68 8.52 -22.17
CA PRO A 177 -1.92 9.15 -23.45
C PRO A 177 -1.10 8.45 -24.56
N TYR A 178 -1.58 8.51 -25.77
CA TYR A 178 -1.01 7.82 -26.93
C TYR A 178 0.42 8.24 -27.27
N ASP A 179 0.84 9.40 -26.76
CA ASP A 179 2.14 10.05 -26.98
C ASP A 179 3.06 10.03 -25.73
N ALA A 180 2.72 9.20 -24.75
CA ALA A 180 3.47 9.08 -23.49
C ALA A 180 4.63 8.08 -23.54
#